data_bfe835926dcb5becc8ef227d97886cc8
#
_entry.id   bfe835926dcb5becc8ef227d97886cc8
#
_cell.length_a   1.000
_cell.length_b   1.000
_cell.length_c   1.000
_cell.angle_alpha   90.00
_cell.angle_beta   90.00
_cell.angle_gamma   90.00
#
_symmetry.space_group_name_H-M   'P 1'
#
loop_
_entity.id
_entity.type
_entity.pdbx_description
1 polymer ?
#
loop_
_entity_poly.entity_id
_entity_poly.type
_entity_poly.pdbx_seq_one_letter_code
_entity_poly.pdbx_strand_id
1 'polypeptide(L)'
;MRSQIVVSCLMVAGLSGPLPARALTLSTPENDGVRSRVVRFADLNLQSREGIRVLYSRIRAAAQKVCEPAYFRIGQSNIGQWRCQERAIEQAVATVRSTSLTAFRMSLTAQTEHALDR
;
A
#
# COMPACT_ATOMS: atom_id res chain seq x y z
N MET A 1 -33.22 30.05 -42.86
CA MET A 1 -32.53 28.84 -42.51
C MET A 1 -31.54 29.16 -41.43
N ARG A 2 -31.92 28.97 -40.21
CA ARG A 2 -31.04 29.29 -39.07
C ARG A 2 -30.60 27.97 -38.49
N SER A 3 -29.37 27.54 -38.81
CA SER A 3 -28.70 26.49 -38.10
C SER A 3 -28.38 27.01 -36.72
N GLN A 4 -29.22 26.64 -35.76
CA GLN A 4 -28.88 26.75 -34.36
C GLN A 4 -27.94 25.61 -34.03
N ILE A 5 -26.67 25.87 -34.09
CA ILE A 5 -25.68 25.02 -33.47
C ILE A 5 -25.79 25.29 -31.98
N VAL A 6 -26.63 24.50 -31.32
CA VAL A 6 -26.60 24.42 -29.88
C VAL A 6 -25.33 23.65 -29.51
N VAL A 7 -24.27 24.41 -29.35
CA VAL A 7 -23.09 23.91 -28.66
C VAL A 7 -23.51 23.79 -27.19
N SER A 8 -24.09 22.66 -26.88
CA SER A 8 -24.28 22.24 -25.49
C SER A 8 -22.89 21.98 -24.93
N CYS A 9 -22.27 23.03 -24.44
CA CYS A 9 -21.14 22.91 -23.58
C CYS A 9 -21.63 22.29 -22.27
N LEU A 10 -21.78 20.97 -22.27
CA LEU A 10 -21.78 20.20 -21.06
C LEU A 10 -20.37 20.37 -20.45
N MET A 11 -20.17 21.46 -19.77
CA MET A 11 -19.18 21.57 -18.74
C MET A 11 -19.59 20.57 -17.66
N VAL A 12 -19.32 19.32 -17.91
CA VAL A 12 -19.06 18.40 -16.83
C VAL A 12 -17.78 18.93 -16.22
N ALA A 13 -17.92 19.84 -15.30
CA ALA A 13 -16.91 20.11 -14.32
C ALA A 13 -16.76 18.80 -13.53
N GLY A 14 -16.07 17.86 -14.16
CA GLY A 14 -15.50 16.75 -13.43
C GLY A 14 -14.59 17.37 -12.39
N LEU A 15 -15.03 17.36 -11.17
CA LEU A 15 -14.21 17.53 -10.00
C LEU A 15 -13.29 16.30 -9.88
N SER A 16 -12.62 15.97 -10.98
CA SER A 16 -11.48 15.08 -11.02
C SER A 16 -10.24 15.92 -10.75
N GLY A 17 -10.28 16.66 -9.64
CA GLY A 17 -9.03 17.05 -9.05
C GLY A 17 -8.28 15.76 -8.73
N PRO A 18 -6.96 15.66 -9.00
CA PRO A 18 -6.19 14.55 -8.53
C PRO A 18 -6.31 14.57 -7.00
N LEU A 19 -7.18 13.71 -6.48
CA LEU A 19 -7.18 13.41 -5.05
C LEU A 19 -5.76 12.95 -4.74
N PRO A 20 -5.01 13.67 -3.89
CA PRO A 20 -3.72 13.18 -3.49
C PRO A 20 -3.96 11.79 -2.93
N ALA A 21 -3.28 10.80 -3.49
CA ALA A 21 -3.38 9.43 -3.03
C ALA A 21 -2.84 9.36 -1.58
N ARG A 22 -3.72 9.62 -0.62
CA ARG A 22 -3.45 9.65 0.81
C ARG A 22 -3.87 8.35 1.49
N ALA A 23 -4.24 7.37 0.70
CA ALA A 23 -4.56 6.03 1.14
C ALA A 23 -4.12 5.04 0.06
N LEU A 24 -3.73 3.86 0.49
CA LEU A 24 -3.40 2.74 -0.39
C LEU A 24 -4.17 1.51 0.06
N THR A 25 -4.44 0.62 -0.86
CA THR A 25 -5.11 -0.65 -0.58
C THR A 25 -4.13 -1.79 -0.77
N LEU A 26 -3.92 -2.57 0.27
CA LEU A 26 -3.22 -3.84 0.20
C LEU A 26 -4.24 -4.95 -0.06
N SER A 27 -3.97 -5.80 -1.02
CA SER A 27 -4.83 -6.92 -1.34
C SER A 27 -4.02 -8.15 -1.72
N THR A 28 -4.53 -9.31 -1.38
CA THR A 28 -3.96 -10.60 -1.77
C THR A 28 -5.04 -11.46 -2.41
N PRO A 29 -4.72 -12.16 -3.50
CA PRO A 29 -5.62 -13.18 -4.03
C PRO A 29 -5.65 -14.38 -3.08
N GLU A 30 -6.83 -14.80 -2.73
CA GLU A 30 -7.07 -16.00 -1.94
C GLU A 30 -8.18 -16.82 -2.58
N ASN A 31 -8.20 -18.12 -2.34
CA ASN A 31 -9.15 -19.05 -2.97
C ASN A 31 -10.62 -18.69 -2.72
N ASP A 32 -10.92 -17.99 -1.64
CA ASP A 32 -12.26 -17.56 -1.24
C ASP A 32 -12.55 -16.08 -1.52
N GLY A 33 -11.68 -15.40 -2.28
CA GLY A 33 -11.83 -13.99 -2.60
C GLY A 33 -10.54 -13.19 -2.38
N VAL A 34 -10.65 -11.88 -2.57
CA VAL A 34 -9.54 -10.96 -2.39
C VAL A 34 -9.62 -10.34 -1.00
N ARG A 35 -8.65 -10.60 -0.16
CA ARG A 35 -8.51 -9.86 1.09
C ARG A 35 -7.84 -8.53 0.84
N SER A 36 -8.44 -7.46 1.33
CA SER A 36 -7.90 -6.12 1.17
C SER A 36 -7.94 -5.32 2.47
N ARG A 37 -6.98 -4.43 2.62
CA ARG A 37 -6.90 -3.46 3.72
C ARG A 37 -6.47 -2.10 3.18
N VAL A 38 -7.16 -1.07 3.64
CA VAL A 38 -6.82 0.31 3.30
C VAL A 38 -5.90 0.87 4.37
N VAL A 39 -4.77 1.43 3.97
CA VAL A 39 -3.84 2.16 4.83
C VAL A 39 -3.96 3.63 4.53
N ARG A 40 -4.38 4.41 5.50
CA ARG A 40 -4.48 5.87 5.40
C ARG A 40 -3.20 6.51 5.92
N PHE A 41 -2.75 7.57 5.25
CA PHE A 41 -1.55 8.31 5.63
C PHE A 41 -1.65 9.82 5.38
N ALA A 42 -2.89 10.33 5.19
CA ALA A 42 -3.13 11.76 5.01
C ALA A 42 -2.71 12.60 6.23
N ASP A 43 -2.71 12.00 7.41
CA ASP A 43 -2.32 12.61 8.68
C ASP A 43 -0.81 12.63 8.92
N LEU A 44 -0.02 12.02 8.03
CA LEU A 44 1.41 11.85 8.23
C LEU A 44 2.22 12.82 7.37
N ASN A 45 3.29 13.34 7.95
CA ASN A 45 4.30 14.08 7.21
C ASN A 45 5.36 13.10 6.68
N LEU A 46 5.31 12.80 5.38
CA LEU A 46 6.24 11.87 4.73
C LEU A 46 7.64 12.47 4.49
N GLN A 47 7.84 13.74 4.82
CA GLN A 47 9.16 14.37 4.85
C GLN A 47 9.87 14.17 6.20
N SER A 48 9.12 13.81 7.23
CA SER A 48 9.69 13.52 8.55
C SER A 48 10.00 12.03 8.71
N ARG A 49 11.07 11.75 9.44
CA ARG A 49 11.44 10.37 9.78
C ARG A 49 10.35 9.68 10.57
N GLU A 50 9.70 10.40 11.46
CA GLU A 50 8.60 9.88 12.29
C GLU A 50 7.38 9.49 11.41
N GLY A 51 6.96 10.36 10.50
CA GLY A 51 5.86 10.07 9.57
C GLY A 51 6.12 8.83 8.73
N ILE A 52 7.35 8.66 8.25
CA ILE A 52 7.78 7.47 7.49
C ILE A 52 7.71 6.20 8.35
N ARG A 53 8.17 6.25 9.59
CA ARG A 53 8.13 5.10 10.52
C ARG A 53 6.70 4.69 10.81
N VAL A 54 5.82 5.65 11.08
CA VAL A 54 4.40 5.39 11.34
C VAL A 54 3.72 4.79 10.12
N LEU A 55 3.97 5.32 8.93
CA LEU A 55 3.41 4.77 7.69
C LEU A 55 3.88 3.33 7.46
N TYR A 56 5.16 3.07 7.60
CA TYR A 56 5.71 1.71 7.43
C TYR A 56 5.11 0.73 8.44
N SER A 57 4.92 1.14 9.68
CA SER A 57 4.25 0.34 10.71
C SER A 57 2.79 0.00 10.32
N ARG A 58 2.05 0.98 9.81
CA ARG A 58 0.68 0.78 9.32
C ARG A 58 0.63 -0.19 8.13
N ILE A 59 1.57 -0.07 7.19
CA ILE A 59 1.70 -0.98 6.04
C ILE A 59 1.98 -2.41 6.51
N ARG A 60 2.90 -2.60 7.45
CA ARG A 60 3.20 -3.92 8.00
C ARG A 60 2.01 -4.54 8.69
N ALA A 61 1.30 -3.78 9.51
CA ALA A 61 0.10 -4.27 10.19
C ALA A 61 -0.99 -4.68 9.20
N ALA A 62 -1.19 -3.91 8.14
CA ALA A 62 -2.13 -4.23 7.08
C ALA A 62 -1.70 -5.50 6.31
N ALA A 63 -0.41 -5.63 5.98
CA ALA A 63 0.14 -6.81 5.31
C ALA A 63 -0.06 -8.09 6.14
N GLN A 64 0.15 -8.01 7.44
CA GLN A 64 -0.12 -9.13 8.34
C GLN A 64 -1.58 -9.57 8.26
N LYS A 65 -2.51 -8.62 8.25
CA LYS A 65 -3.95 -8.91 8.20
C LYS A 65 -4.42 -9.48 6.87
N VAL A 66 -3.90 -9.00 5.74
CA VAL A 66 -4.27 -9.54 4.42
C VAL A 66 -3.63 -10.90 4.15
N CYS A 67 -2.49 -11.18 4.77
CA CYS A 67 -1.77 -12.45 4.65
C CYS A 67 -2.06 -13.44 5.78
N GLU A 68 -3.01 -13.12 6.66
CA GLU A 68 -3.42 -14.01 7.75
C GLU A 68 -4.12 -15.23 7.15
N PRO A 69 -3.68 -16.46 7.43
CA PRO A 69 -4.32 -17.65 6.89
C PRO A 69 -5.76 -17.77 7.42
N ALA A 70 -6.68 -18.13 6.53
CA ALA A 70 -8.09 -18.31 6.90
C ALA A 70 -8.28 -19.39 7.96
N TYR A 71 -7.38 -20.37 7.96
CA TYR A 71 -7.36 -21.46 8.91
C TYR A 71 -5.95 -21.66 9.46
N PHE A 72 -5.82 -21.60 10.76
CA PHE A 72 -4.58 -21.94 11.43
C PHE A 72 -4.39 -23.48 11.36
N ARG A 73 -3.62 -23.93 10.40
CA ARG A 73 -3.21 -25.33 10.33
C ARG A 73 -1.96 -25.51 11.16
N ILE A 74 -2.10 -26.27 12.23
CA ILE A 74 -0.96 -26.70 13.06
C ILE A 74 0.02 -27.47 12.16
N GLY A 75 1.27 -26.99 12.07
CA GLY A 75 2.34 -27.63 11.30
C GLY A 75 2.59 -27.03 9.90
N GLN A 76 1.88 -25.98 9.47
CA GLN A 76 2.26 -25.26 8.26
C GLN A 76 3.44 -24.31 8.51
N SER A 77 4.43 -24.37 7.62
CA SER A 77 5.55 -23.44 7.69
C SER A 77 5.09 -22.00 7.45
N ASN A 78 5.59 -21.07 8.24
CA ASN A 78 5.30 -19.63 8.10
C ASN A 78 5.89 -19.01 6.84
N ILE A 79 6.59 -19.78 5.99
CA ILE A 79 7.27 -19.29 4.79
C ILE A 79 6.28 -18.66 3.78
N GLY A 80 5.14 -19.31 3.56
CA GLY A 80 4.13 -18.79 2.66
C GLY A 80 3.53 -17.47 3.15
N GLN A 81 3.24 -17.39 4.43
CA GLN A 81 2.73 -16.17 5.07
C GLN A 81 3.76 -15.05 5.02
N TRP A 82 5.01 -15.34 5.32
CA TRP A 82 6.09 -14.37 5.26
C TRP A 82 6.29 -13.82 3.84
N ARG A 83 6.32 -14.68 2.83
CA ARG A 83 6.42 -14.27 1.41
C ARG A 83 5.24 -13.40 0.97
N CYS A 84 4.03 -13.74 1.43
CA CYS A 84 2.84 -12.93 1.19
C CYS A 84 3.01 -11.53 1.78
N GLN A 85 3.41 -11.43 3.05
CA GLN A 85 3.63 -10.15 3.73
C GLN A 85 4.69 -9.29 3.04
N GLU A 86 5.84 -9.88 2.70
CA GLU A 86 6.91 -9.16 2.01
C GLU A 86 6.46 -8.60 0.67
N ARG A 87 5.74 -9.40 -0.11
CA ARG A 87 5.18 -8.97 -1.40
C ARG A 87 4.15 -7.84 -1.24
N ALA A 88 3.27 -7.95 -0.26
CA ALA A 88 2.27 -6.92 0.04
C ALA A 88 2.92 -5.60 0.49
N ILE A 89 3.95 -5.66 1.33
CA ILE A 89 4.72 -4.50 1.77
C ILE A 89 5.43 -3.85 0.57
N GLU A 90 6.07 -4.64 -0.28
CA GLU A 90 6.77 -4.15 -1.46
C GLU A 90 5.83 -3.39 -2.40
N GLN A 91 4.68 -3.96 -2.70
CA GLN A 91 3.66 -3.32 -3.54
C GLN A 91 3.14 -2.03 -2.91
N ALA A 92 2.90 -2.04 -1.61
CA ALA A 92 2.43 -0.86 -0.88
C ALA A 92 3.45 0.28 -0.92
N VAL A 93 4.72 -0.01 -0.65
CA VAL A 93 5.81 0.98 -0.70
C VAL A 93 5.95 1.56 -2.11
N ALA A 94 5.88 0.72 -3.14
CA ALA A 94 5.92 1.14 -4.53
C ALA A 94 4.72 2.04 -4.90
N THR A 95 3.53 1.75 -4.36
CA THR A 95 2.32 2.53 -4.62
C THR A 95 2.38 3.93 -4.02
N VAL A 96 2.97 4.08 -2.85
CA VAL A 96 3.12 5.39 -2.18
C VAL A 96 4.08 6.31 -2.94
N ARG A 97 5.03 5.76 -3.69
CA ARG A 97 6.05 6.50 -4.47
C ARG A 97 6.84 7.53 -3.65
N SER A 98 7.09 7.23 -2.40
CA SER A 98 7.93 8.05 -1.53
C SER A 98 9.36 7.52 -1.52
N THR A 99 10.30 8.34 -1.97
CA THR A 99 11.74 8.00 -1.93
C THR A 99 12.23 7.77 -0.50
N SER A 100 11.73 8.57 0.44
CA SER A 100 12.06 8.42 1.86
C SER A 100 11.56 7.10 2.46
N LEU A 101 10.36 6.68 2.07
CA LEU A 101 9.79 5.39 2.50
C LEU A 101 10.57 4.21 1.90
N THR A 102 10.92 4.31 0.62
CA THR A 102 11.72 3.29 -0.07
C THR A 102 13.10 3.16 0.57
N ALA A 103 13.78 4.28 0.80
CA ALA A 103 15.08 4.30 1.45
C ALA A 103 15.03 3.72 2.88
N PHE A 104 13.98 4.06 3.62
CA PHE A 104 13.76 3.50 4.96
C PHE A 104 13.62 1.98 4.94
N ARG A 105 12.82 1.44 4.01
CA ARG A 105 12.67 0.00 3.86
C ARG A 105 14.00 -0.68 3.50
N MET A 106 14.74 -0.12 2.56
CA MET A 106 16.05 -0.66 2.16
C MET A 106 17.03 -0.69 3.34
N SER A 107 17.03 0.34 4.19
CA SER A 107 17.88 0.36 5.39
C SER A 107 17.53 -0.74 6.39
N LEU A 108 16.25 -1.06 6.54
CA LEU A 108 15.80 -2.16 7.41
C LEU A 108 16.24 -3.52 6.86
N THR A 109 16.11 -3.73 5.55
CA THR A 109 16.55 -4.98 4.90
C THR A 109 18.05 -5.19 5.06
N ALA A 110 18.85 -4.16 4.82
CA ALA A 110 20.30 -4.22 4.97
C ALA A 110 20.73 -4.53 6.43
N GLN A 111 20.02 -3.97 7.41
CA GLN A 111 20.28 -4.27 8.82
C GLN A 111 19.99 -5.74 9.17
N THR A 112 18.92 -6.30 8.59
CA THR A 112 18.55 -7.71 8.81
C THR A 112 19.58 -8.65 8.21
N GLU A 113 20.04 -8.39 7.00
CA GLU A 113 21.09 -9.17 6.34
C GLU A 113 22.39 -9.15 7.13
N HIS A 114 22.79 -7.97 7.60
CA HIS A 114 24.01 -7.83 8.42
C HIS A 114 23.91 -8.53 9.78
N ALA A 115 22.73 -8.61 10.36
CA ALA A 115 22.50 -9.32 11.62
C ALA A 115 22.57 -10.86 11.44
N LEU A 116 22.23 -11.38 10.26
CA LEU A 116 22.29 -12.81 9.96
C LEU A 116 23.72 -13.29 9.62
N ASP A 117 24.60 -12.38 9.19
CA ASP A 117 25.99 -12.68 8.82
C ASP A 117 26.96 -12.66 10.04
N ARG A 118 26.44 -12.48 11.23
CA ARG A 118 27.18 -12.57 12.48
C ARG A 118 26.88 -13.91 13.16
#